data_78baccc0a4d41f4cae7f71596f7eb84c
#
_entry.id   78baccc0a4d41f4cae7f71596f7eb84c
#
_cell.length_a   1.000
_cell.length_b   1.000
_cell.length_c   1.000
_cell.angle_alpha   90.00
_cell.angle_beta   90.00
_cell.angle_gamma   90.00
#
_symmetry.space_group_name_H-M   'P 1'
#
loop_
_entity.id
_entity.type
_entity.pdbx_description
1 polymer ?
#
loop_
_entity_poly.entity_id
_entity_poly.type
_entity_poly.pdbx_seq_one_letter_code
_entity_poly.pdbx_strand_id
1 'polypeptide(L)'
;MRKVWRVLVWTVVVVACFHGFAAAQISLPLPILPPPVTSTAAIDPILQQLLQTAPAGQIIEAVLTFDHVPSAGDLFAVTATGVDVVSFRVLPMLGVRGTSTQIAALLSLPGLRSAYHNRQLSYFLNQSVPLIGADRVWNELGITGKGVTVAVIDTGIDATHPDLPYGDKVIQNVKIVPDLFGTGAIVVEGIPNTDTTSGHGTHVSSIAAGTGAALAGKYRGVAIGANLVGVGAGELLFVLSALEGFDWVLQNRGQYGIRVISNSWGTTGSFSADDPINVASQAAHDAGLVVVFAAGNAGPTTDTLNPYCVAPWVICVAAGAKDGTTLADFSSRGIPGDALYHPTITAPGVNIAAARATTGIVINTFFAVDLVRLGTDAVWYAVASGTSMATPHVSGTAALMLEANPGLTPDQVKALLESSATPMSGYALYEVGAGYLNAYDAVTQALAGNSP
;
A
#
# COMPACT_ATOMS: atom_id res chain seq x y z
N MET A 1 61.57 10.20 -11.05
CA MET A 1 60.35 10.55 -11.78
C MET A 1 59.18 9.77 -11.15
N ARG A 2 58.47 10.41 -10.22
CA ARG A 2 57.33 9.80 -9.48
C ARG A 2 56.04 10.09 -10.25
N LYS A 3 55.34 9.05 -10.76
CA LYS A 3 54.00 9.16 -11.31
C LYS A 3 53.01 9.01 -10.17
N VAL A 4 52.28 10.10 -9.88
CA VAL A 4 51.15 10.12 -8.95
C VAL A 4 49.92 9.66 -9.69
N TRP A 5 49.31 8.55 -9.24
CA TRP A 5 48.02 8.09 -9.69
C TRP A 5 46.94 8.86 -8.92
N ARG A 6 46.15 9.67 -9.61
CA ARG A 6 44.92 10.25 -9.09
C ARG A 6 43.81 9.23 -9.24
N VAL A 7 43.36 8.70 -8.13
CA VAL A 7 42.10 7.95 -8.05
C VAL A 7 40.97 8.97 -8.09
N LEU A 8 40.19 8.94 -9.16
CA LEU A 8 38.95 9.71 -9.26
C LEU A 8 37.88 8.93 -8.47
N VAL A 9 37.55 9.42 -7.27
CA VAL A 9 36.39 8.96 -6.52
C VAL A 9 35.18 9.63 -7.16
N TRP A 10 34.39 8.86 -7.89
CA TRP A 10 33.07 9.29 -8.32
C TRP A 10 32.13 9.20 -7.10
N THR A 11 31.87 10.35 -6.51
CA THR A 11 30.77 10.50 -5.54
C THR A 11 29.47 10.44 -6.35
N VAL A 12 28.78 9.31 -6.27
CA VAL A 12 27.39 9.20 -6.76
C VAL A 12 26.55 10.04 -5.82
N VAL A 13 26.25 11.27 -6.21
CA VAL A 13 25.23 12.08 -5.58
C VAL A 13 23.90 11.45 -5.98
N VAL A 14 23.31 10.67 -5.08
CA VAL A 14 21.89 10.32 -5.15
C VAL A 14 21.13 11.62 -4.92
N VAL A 15 20.81 12.31 -5.99
CA VAL A 15 19.83 13.39 -5.97
C VAL A 15 18.50 12.69 -5.81
N ALA A 16 18.07 12.51 -4.56
CA ALA A 16 16.67 12.32 -4.28
C ALA A 16 15.95 13.55 -4.86
N CYS A 17 15.23 13.36 -5.96
CA CYS A 17 14.27 14.36 -6.44
C CYS A 17 13.15 14.47 -5.41
N PHE A 18 13.46 15.00 -4.24
CA PHE A 18 12.50 15.76 -3.50
C PHE A 18 12.31 17.04 -4.33
N HIS A 19 11.28 17.04 -5.17
CA HIS A 19 10.75 18.28 -5.66
C HIS A 19 10.52 19.13 -4.40
N GLY A 20 11.24 20.24 -4.32
CA GLY A 20 11.12 21.17 -3.22
C GLY A 20 9.65 21.53 -3.07
N PHE A 21 9.01 20.94 -2.08
CA PHE A 21 7.92 21.62 -1.44
C PHE A 21 8.54 22.88 -0.88
N ALA A 22 8.43 23.97 -1.65
CA ALA A 22 8.41 25.28 -1.02
C ALA A 22 7.46 25.11 0.14
N ALA A 23 7.94 25.32 1.36
CA ALA A 23 7.10 25.45 2.52
C ALA A 23 6.21 26.68 2.29
N ALA A 24 5.19 26.53 1.44
CA ALA A 24 4.00 27.31 1.56
C ALA A 24 3.54 26.96 2.96
N GLN A 25 3.68 27.92 3.86
CA GLN A 25 2.91 27.93 5.08
C GLN A 25 1.44 27.95 4.62
N ILE A 26 0.89 26.76 4.38
CA ILE A 26 -0.55 26.59 4.30
C ILE A 26 -0.98 26.83 5.75
N SER A 27 -1.40 28.05 6.03
CA SER A 27 -2.31 28.31 7.12
C SER A 27 -3.56 27.52 6.78
N LEU A 28 -3.56 26.23 7.13
CA LEU A 28 -4.80 25.49 7.23
C LEU A 28 -5.66 26.30 8.21
N PRO A 29 -6.88 26.70 7.86
CA PRO A 29 -7.78 27.25 8.84
C PRO A 29 -7.84 26.21 9.95
N LEU A 30 -7.43 26.62 11.16
CA LEU A 30 -7.59 25.80 12.34
C LEU A 30 -9.01 25.28 12.32
N PRO A 31 -9.26 23.96 12.47
CA PRO A 31 -10.61 23.46 12.58
C PRO A 31 -11.31 24.32 13.65
N ILE A 32 -12.44 24.91 13.30
CA ILE A 32 -13.28 25.66 14.22
C ILE A 32 -13.64 24.66 15.31
N LEU A 33 -12.97 24.78 16.46
CA LEU A 33 -13.29 23.96 17.61
C LEU A 33 -14.77 24.24 17.95
N PRO A 34 -15.60 23.22 18.15
CA PRO A 34 -16.97 23.43 18.58
C PRO A 34 -16.98 24.24 19.89
N PRO A 35 -18.02 25.04 20.13
CA PRO A 35 -18.11 25.87 21.33
C PRO A 35 -17.95 25.03 22.60
N PRO A 36 -17.40 25.57 23.69
CA PRO A 36 -17.13 24.83 24.90
C PRO A 36 -18.41 24.18 25.40
N VAL A 37 -18.45 22.86 25.34
CA VAL A 37 -19.51 22.09 25.98
C VAL A 37 -19.12 21.97 27.44
N THR A 38 -19.96 22.44 28.36
CA THR A 38 -19.88 22.16 29.82
C THR A 38 -20.20 20.67 30.02
N SER A 39 -19.33 19.77 29.60
CA SER A 39 -19.51 18.34 29.79
C SER A 39 -18.31 17.78 30.55
N THR A 40 -18.58 16.83 31.43
CA THR A 40 -17.59 15.92 32.00
C THR A 40 -16.73 15.34 30.88
N ALA A 41 -15.41 15.35 31.07
CA ALA A 41 -14.46 14.83 30.07
C ALA A 41 -14.88 13.43 29.60
N ALA A 42 -14.84 13.22 28.30
CA ALA A 42 -15.08 11.88 27.73
C ALA A 42 -13.90 10.96 28.09
N ILE A 43 -14.18 9.84 28.75
CA ILE A 43 -13.15 8.88 29.13
C ILE A 43 -13.27 7.65 28.23
N ASP A 44 -12.16 7.28 27.60
CA ASP A 44 -12.04 6.02 26.84
C ASP A 44 -12.44 4.83 27.72
N PRO A 45 -13.35 3.95 27.27
CA PRO A 45 -13.79 2.77 28.02
C PRO A 45 -12.64 1.88 28.51
N ILE A 46 -11.58 1.74 27.71
CA ILE A 46 -10.38 0.95 28.08
C ILE A 46 -9.63 1.66 29.22
N LEU A 47 -9.44 2.98 29.12
CA LEU A 47 -8.82 3.73 30.21
C LEU A 47 -9.66 3.63 31.47
N GLN A 48 -10.98 3.79 31.38
CA GLN A 48 -11.89 3.67 32.51
C GLN A 48 -11.79 2.30 33.20
N GLN A 49 -11.72 1.22 32.42
CA GLN A 49 -11.52 -0.12 32.95
C GLN A 49 -10.15 -0.25 33.64
N LEU A 50 -9.07 0.25 33.02
CA LEU A 50 -7.72 0.19 33.62
C LEU A 50 -7.65 0.96 34.94
N LEU A 51 -8.29 2.13 35.04
CA LEU A 51 -8.31 2.91 36.27
C LEU A 51 -9.02 2.20 37.42
N GLN A 52 -9.98 1.31 37.13
CA GLN A 52 -10.73 0.52 38.12
C GLN A 52 -10.05 -0.79 38.49
N THR A 53 -9.33 -1.43 37.55
CA THR A 53 -8.87 -2.82 37.71
C THR A 53 -7.35 -2.96 37.81
N ALA A 54 -6.58 -1.92 37.48
CA ALA A 54 -5.12 -2.01 37.49
C ALA A 54 -4.59 -2.21 38.92
N PRO A 55 -3.66 -3.17 39.13
CA PRO A 55 -2.99 -3.36 40.40
C PRO A 55 -2.33 -2.07 40.90
N ALA A 56 -2.25 -1.94 42.26
CA ALA A 56 -1.58 -0.78 42.85
C ALA A 56 -0.12 -0.70 42.37
N GLY A 57 0.28 0.48 41.89
CA GLY A 57 1.61 0.74 41.34
C GLY A 57 1.79 0.39 39.86
N GLN A 58 0.80 -0.18 39.21
CA GLN A 58 0.86 -0.36 37.75
C GLN A 58 0.85 1.02 37.05
N ILE A 59 1.80 1.20 36.16
CA ILE A 59 1.91 2.41 35.34
C ILE A 59 0.94 2.33 34.17
N ILE A 60 0.17 3.38 33.97
CA ILE A 60 -0.78 3.58 32.89
C ILE A 60 -0.32 4.79 32.09
N GLU A 61 -0.41 4.71 30.77
CA GLU A 61 -0.16 5.83 29.86
C GLU A 61 -1.49 6.29 29.28
N ALA A 62 -1.70 7.62 29.25
CA ALA A 62 -2.91 8.22 28.69
C ALA A 62 -2.60 9.50 27.92
N VAL A 63 -3.51 9.87 27.02
CA VAL A 63 -3.51 11.16 26.32
C VAL A 63 -4.70 11.97 26.82
N LEU A 64 -4.41 13.16 27.34
CA LEU A 64 -5.37 14.14 27.78
C LEU A 64 -5.57 15.18 26.67
N THR A 65 -6.80 15.38 26.22
CA THR A 65 -7.15 16.43 25.24
C THR A 65 -7.88 17.56 25.92
N PHE A 66 -7.41 18.78 25.72
CA PHE A 66 -7.99 20.01 26.29
C PHE A 66 -8.79 20.79 25.22
N ASP A 67 -9.59 21.75 25.66
CA ASP A 67 -10.32 22.70 24.80
C ASP A 67 -9.42 23.85 24.30
N HIS A 68 -8.19 23.93 24.77
CA HIS A 68 -7.13 24.88 24.38
C HIS A 68 -5.78 24.20 24.35
N VAL A 69 -4.76 24.84 23.76
CA VAL A 69 -3.38 24.37 23.86
C VAL A 69 -2.89 24.52 25.29
N PRO A 70 -2.44 23.44 25.94
CA PRO A 70 -2.07 23.48 27.36
C PRO A 70 -1.04 24.57 27.67
N SER A 71 -1.37 25.40 28.66
CA SER A 71 -0.53 26.48 29.17
C SER A 71 0.50 25.95 30.19
N ALA A 72 1.43 26.79 30.61
CA ALA A 72 2.33 26.49 31.73
C ALA A 72 1.61 26.16 33.02
N GLY A 73 0.41 26.78 33.25
CA GLY A 73 -0.44 26.48 34.39
C GLY A 73 -1.04 25.07 34.35
N ASP A 74 -1.49 24.63 33.16
CA ASP A 74 -2.00 23.27 32.98
C ASP A 74 -0.90 22.25 33.16
N LEU A 75 0.27 22.49 32.60
CA LEU A 75 1.45 21.64 32.79
C LEU A 75 1.81 21.51 34.28
N PHE A 76 1.80 22.61 35.02
CA PHE A 76 2.06 22.61 36.47
C PHE A 76 1.01 21.79 37.22
N ALA A 77 -0.28 21.98 36.92
CA ALA A 77 -1.37 21.23 37.53
C ALA A 77 -1.26 19.71 37.27
N VAL A 78 -0.89 19.33 36.05
CA VAL A 78 -0.71 17.93 35.67
C VAL A 78 0.52 17.32 36.36
N THR A 79 1.66 18.00 36.34
CA THR A 79 2.89 17.51 36.97
C THR A 79 2.80 17.44 38.50
N ALA A 80 1.99 18.31 39.12
CA ALA A 80 1.75 18.31 40.58
C ALA A 80 1.13 16.98 41.08
N THR A 81 0.48 16.20 40.22
CA THR A 81 -0.04 14.87 40.57
C THR A 81 1.05 13.78 40.59
N GLY A 82 2.28 14.12 40.20
CA GLY A 82 3.41 13.20 40.19
C GLY A 82 3.46 12.27 38.96
N VAL A 83 2.78 12.62 37.87
CA VAL A 83 2.86 11.91 36.58
C VAL A 83 4.03 12.44 35.75
N ASP A 84 4.61 11.59 34.90
CA ASP A 84 5.47 12.03 33.81
C ASP A 84 4.62 12.63 32.70
N VAL A 85 5.08 13.73 32.07
CA VAL A 85 4.31 14.49 31.07
C VAL A 85 5.10 14.66 29.78
N VAL A 86 4.43 14.43 28.65
CA VAL A 86 4.88 14.81 27.31
C VAL A 86 3.94 15.90 26.78
N SER A 87 4.49 17.05 26.40
CA SER A 87 3.73 18.17 25.84
C SER A 87 3.90 18.25 24.32
N PHE A 88 2.84 18.67 23.63
CA PHE A 88 2.85 18.92 22.18
C PHE A 88 2.91 20.44 21.92
N ARG A 89 3.56 20.84 20.83
CA ARG A 89 3.77 22.27 20.53
C ARG A 89 2.53 22.99 20.00
N VAL A 90 1.67 22.26 19.29
CA VAL A 90 0.50 22.82 18.58
C VAL A 90 -0.79 22.04 18.86
N LEU A 91 -0.70 20.82 19.36
CA LEU A 91 -1.86 20.02 19.68
C LEU A 91 -2.38 20.39 21.09
N PRO A 92 -3.70 20.50 21.28
CA PRO A 92 -4.31 20.75 22.57
C PRO A 92 -4.31 19.49 23.45
N MET A 93 -3.14 18.86 23.61
CA MET A 93 -3.00 17.56 24.25
C MET A 93 -1.76 17.48 25.14
N LEU A 94 -1.83 16.61 26.15
CA LEU A 94 -0.70 16.14 26.95
C LEU A 94 -0.69 14.62 26.99
N GLY A 95 0.48 14.01 26.76
CA GLY A 95 0.72 12.61 27.11
C GLY A 95 1.09 12.52 28.59
N VAL A 96 0.50 11.59 29.32
CA VAL A 96 0.76 11.41 30.77
C VAL A 96 1.05 9.94 31.08
N ARG A 97 1.93 9.71 32.06
CA ARG A 97 2.31 8.39 32.51
C ARG A 97 2.36 8.35 34.04
N GLY A 98 1.56 7.49 34.66
CA GLY A 98 1.46 7.41 36.11
C GLY A 98 0.62 6.22 36.56
N THR A 99 0.42 6.12 37.89
CA THR A 99 -0.47 5.11 38.47
C THR A 99 -1.95 5.43 38.20
N SER A 100 -2.82 4.44 38.36
CA SER A 100 -4.28 4.63 38.21
C SER A 100 -4.82 5.79 39.06
N THR A 101 -4.33 5.94 40.31
CA THR A 101 -4.73 7.03 41.21
C THR A 101 -4.27 8.39 40.68
N GLN A 102 -3.04 8.48 40.16
CA GLN A 102 -2.50 9.73 39.61
C GLN A 102 -3.25 10.14 38.36
N ILE A 103 -3.49 9.20 37.43
CA ILE A 103 -4.25 9.48 36.20
C ILE A 103 -5.71 9.84 36.52
N ALA A 104 -6.36 9.15 37.46
CA ALA A 104 -7.72 9.46 37.88
C ALA A 104 -7.87 10.89 38.43
N ALA A 105 -6.87 11.39 39.15
CA ALA A 105 -6.86 12.75 39.67
C ALA A 105 -6.87 13.83 38.55
N LEU A 106 -6.37 13.48 37.35
CA LEU A 106 -6.32 14.39 36.20
C LEU A 106 -7.67 14.54 35.48
N LEU A 107 -8.61 13.61 35.69
CA LEU A 107 -9.88 13.58 34.95
C LEU A 107 -10.83 14.75 35.33
N SER A 108 -10.55 15.45 36.39
CA SER A 108 -11.31 16.62 36.84
C SER A 108 -10.67 17.98 36.52
N LEU A 109 -9.59 17.97 35.72
CA LEU A 109 -8.91 19.22 35.38
C LEU A 109 -9.81 20.12 34.53
N PRO A 110 -9.78 21.46 34.80
CA PRO A 110 -10.50 22.45 34.00
C PRO A 110 -10.07 22.37 32.53
N GLY A 111 -11.01 22.52 31.61
CA GLY A 111 -10.73 22.51 30.18
C GLY A 111 -10.42 21.12 29.58
N LEU A 112 -10.39 20.07 30.39
CA LEU A 112 -10.21 18.70 29.89
C LEU A 112 -11.46 18.27 29.10
N ARG A 113 -11.26 17.89 27.82
CA ARG A 113 -12.33 17.39 26.93
C ARG A 113 -12.42 15.87 26.95
N SER A 114 -11.25 15.20 26.94
CA SER A 114 -11.20 13.75 26.91
C SER A 114 -9.89 13.19 27.45
N ALA A 115 -9.95 11.93 27.89
CA ALA A 115 -8.80 11.15 28.30
C ALA A 115 -8.87 9.75 27.65
N TYR A 116 -7.84 9.37 26.92
CA TYR A 116 -7.73 8.11 26.21
C TYR A 116 -6.50 7.33 26.63
N HIS A 117 -6.62 6.00 26.74
CA HIS A 117 -5.48 5.14 26.96
C HIS A 117 -4.48 5.23 25.79
N ASN A 118 -3.19 5.39 26.08
CA ASN A 118 -2.12 5.30 25.09
C ASN A 118 -1.91 3.83 24.70
N ARG A 119 -2.89 3.29 23.96
CA ARG A 119 -2.86 1.90 23.51
C ARG A 119 -1.92 1.72 22.33
N GLN A 120 -1.30 0.56 22.27
CA GLN A 120 -0.53 0.18 21.11
C GLN A 120 -1.42 0.17 19.86
N LEU A 121 -1.02 0.94 18.85
CA LEU A 121 -1.66 0.91 17.54
C LEU A 121 -1.04 -0.22 16.74
N SER A 122 -1.87 -1.03 16.11
CA SER A 122 -1.44 -2.15 15.30
C SER A 122 -1.53 -1.81 13.82
N TYR A 123 -0.52 -2.20 13.05
CA TYR A 123 -0.50 -2.12 11.59
C TYR A 123 -0.68 -3.54 11.04
N PHE A 124 -1.56 -3.74 10.04
CA PHE A 124 -1.97 -5.11 9.70
C PHE A 124 -2.10 -5.30 8.19
N LEU A 125 -1.27 -6.13 7.57
CA LEU A 125 -1.62 -6.81 6.31
C LEU A 125 -2.65 -7.90 6.58
N ASN A 126 -2.58 -8.53 7.73
CA ASN A 126 -3.63 -9.41 8.23
C ASN A 126 -5.03 -8.76 8.32
N GLN A 127 -5.16 -7.46 7.98
CA GLN A 127 -6.44 -6.74 7.89
C GLN A 127 -6.88 -6.47 6.45
N SER A 128 -5.95 -6.13 5.53
CA SER A 128 -6.34 -5.74 4.15
C SER A 128 -6.89 -6.92 3.35
N VAL A 129 -6.32 -8.10 3.53
CA VAL A 129 -6.76 -9.33 2.84
C VAL A 129 -8.12 -9.82 3.35
N PRO A 130 -8.37 -9.91 4.68
CA PRO A 130 -9.73 -10.17 5.19
C PRO A 130 -10.73 -9.06 4.87
N LEU A 131 -10.32 -7.79 4.85
CA LEU A 131 -11.20 -6.67 4.54
C LEU A 131 -11.86 -6.80 3.16
N ILE A 132 -11.09 -7.25 2.17
CA ILE A 132 -11.60 -7.50 0.82
C ILE A 132 -12.23 -8.90 0.67
N GLY A 133 -12.26 -9.71 1.73
CA GLY A 133 -12.84 -11.05 1.74
C GLY A 133 -12.02 -12.11 1.01
N ALA A 134 -10.73 -11.89 0.72
CA ALA A 134 -9.90 -12.87 0.03
C ALA A 134 -9.61 -14.11 0.88
N ASP A 135 -9.52 -13.98 2.20
CA ASP A 135 -9.42 -15.10 3.13
C ASP A 135 -10.66 -16.00 3.10
N ARG A 136 -11.84 -15.43 2.89
CA ARG A 136 -13.07 -16.17 2.68
C ARG A 136 -13.06 -16.95 1.38
N VAL A 137 -12.49 -16.36 0.31
CA VAL A 137 -12.31 -17.07 -0.97
C VAL A 137 -11.52 -18.35 -0.77
N TRP A 138 -10.42 -18.31 0.00
CA TRP A 138 -9.63 -19.51 0.29
C TRP A 138 -10.37 -20.52 1.15
N ASN A 139 -11.01 -20.05 2.22
CA ASN A 139 -11.58 -20.90 3.26
C ASN A 139 -12.97 -21.46 2.87
N GLU A 140 -13.78 -20.69 2.15
CA GLU A 140 -15.16 -21.06 1.81
C GLU A 140 -15.27 -21.63 0.39
N LEU A 141 -14.47 -21.11 -0.57
CA LEU A 141 -14.57 -21.53 -1.98
C LEU A 141 -13.41 -22.44 -2.41
N GLY A 142 -12.34 -22.54 -1.61
CA GLY A 142 -11.16 -23.36 -1.92
C GLY A 142 -10.28 -22.80 -3.05
N ILE A 143 -10.51 -21.53 -3.46
CA ILE A 143 -9.80 -20.86 -4.55
C ILE A 143 -8.67 -20.04 -3.98
N THR A 144 -7.46 -20.19 -4.54
CA THR A 144 -6.21 -19.59 -4.02
C THR A 144 -5.39 -18.84 -5.09
N GLY A 145 -5.82 -18.85 -6.35
CA GLY A 145 -5.10 -18.37 -7.52
C GLY A 145 -4.24 -19.44 -8.20
N LYS A 146 -4.43 -20.72 -7.82
CA LYS A 146 -3.65 -21.84 -8.34
C LYS A 146 -3.80 -21.98 -9.85
N GLY A 147 -2.64 -22.19 -10.52
CA GLY A 147 -2.60 -22.31 -11.98
C GLY A 147 -2.58 -20.99 -12.74
N VAL A 148 -2.64 -19.85 -12.02
CA VAL A 148 -2.52 -18.51 -12.60
C VAL A 148 -1.17 -17.92 -12.20
N THR A 149 -0.52 -17.23 -13.13
CA THR A 149 0.71 -16.48 -12.87
C THR A 149 0.46 -14.99 -13.00
N VAL A 150 0.92 -14.23 -12.00
CA VAL A 150 0.97 -12.77 -12.01
C VAL A 150 2.39 -12.31 -12.34
N ALA A 151 2.55 -11.58 -13.44
CA ALA A 151 3.80 -10.90 -13.75
C ALA A 151 3.81 -9.53 -13.07
N VAL A 152 4.87 -9.21 -12.34
CA VAL A 152 5.06 -7.91 -11.67
C VAL A 152 6.19 -7.19 -12.38
N ILE A 153 5.85 -6.17 -13.19
CA ILE A 153 6.82 -5.28 -13.83
C ILE A 153 7.09 -4.14 -12.86
N ASP A 154 8.25 -4.17 -12.20
CA ASP A 154 8.56 -3.24 -11.09
C ASP A 154 10.09 -3.18 -10.88
N THR A 155 10.58 -2.90 -9.67
CA THR A 155 12.00 -2.86 -9.34
C THR A 155 12.65 -4.25 -9.29
N GLY A 156 11.86 -5.31 -9.26
CA GLY A 156 12.27 -6.72 -9.16
C GLY A 156 11.62 -7.43 -7.98
N ILE A 157 12.06 -8.66 -7.71
CA ILE A 157 11.64 -9.44 -6.54
C ILE A 157 12.87 -9.97 -5.81
N ASP A 158 12.92 -9.82 -4.48
CA ASP A 158 13.81 -10.58 -3.62
C ASP A 158 13.18 -11.96 -3.35
N ALA A 159 13.41 -12.90 -4.27
CA ALA A 159 12.88 -14.26 -4.15
C ALA A 159 13.74 -15.16 -3.22
N THR A 160 14.62 -14.56 -2.41
CA THR A 160 15.25 -15.22 -1.25
C THR A 160 14.40 -15.05 0.02
N HIS A 161 13.39 -14.18 -0.02
CA HIS A 161 12.45 -14.00 1.08
C HIS A 161 11.58 -15.25 1.28
N PRO A 162 11.36 -15.74 2.51
CA PRO A 162 10.59 -16.97 2.76
C PRO A 162 9.16 -16.98 2.19
N ASP A 163 8.54 -15.80 2.02
CA ASP A 163 7.20 -15.68 1.43
C ASP A 163 7.19 -15.81 -0.10
N LEU A 164 8.34 -15.66 -0.72
CA LEU A 164 8.51 -15.53 -2.17
C LEU A 164 9.60 -16.47 -2.72
N PRO A 165 9.69 -17.74 -2.28
CA PRO A 165 10.81 -18.61 -2.62
C PRO A 165 10.95 -18.81 -4.14
N TYR A 166 12.19 -18.59 -4.66
CA TYR A 166 12.52 -18.81 -6.06
C TYR A 166 12.39 -20.29 -6.44
N GLY A 167 11.80 -20.55 -7.61
CA GLY A 167 11.56 -21.89 -8.13
C GLY A 167 10.29 -22.57 -7.62
N ASP A 168 9.61 -21.94 -6.63
CA ASP A 168 8.33 -22.43 -6.10
C ASP A 168 7.24 -21.35 -6.25
N LYS A 169 7.32 -20.26 -5.50
CA LYS A 169 6.38 -19.14 -5.60
C LYS A 169 6.75 -18.18 -6.73
N VAL A 170 8.00 -17.77 -6.83
CA VAL A 170 8.55 -16.99 -7.93
C VAL A 170 9.16 -17.95 -8.93
N ILE A 171 8.38 -18.33 -9.94
CA ILE A 171 8.77 -19.37 -10.92
C ILE A 171 9.77 -18.85 -11.95
N GLN A 172 9.86 -17.54 -12.16
CA GLN A 172 10.89 -16.87 -12.93
C GLN A 172 11.14 -15.47 -12.38
N ASN A 173 12.38 -15.02 -12.42
CA ASN A 173 12.76 -13.69 -11.94
C ASN A 173 13.82 -13.11 -12.89
N VAL A 174 13.50 -11.98 -13.49
CA VAL A 174 14.20 -11.40 -14.62
C VAL A 174 14.70 -10.00 -14.25
N LYS A 175 15.93 -9.67 -14.63
CA LYS A 175 16.47 -8.30 -14.55
C LYS A 175 16.66 -7.76 -15.95
N ILE A 176 16.03 -6.64 -16.24
CA ILE A 176 16.25 -5.85 -17.45
C ILE A 176 17.36 -4.86 -17.14
N VAL A 177 18.46 -4.98 -17.83
CA VAL A 177 19.61 -4.08 -17.73
C VAL A 177 19.58 -3.16 -18.95
N PRO A 178 19.32 -1.85 -18.77
CA PRO A 178 19.32 -0.91 -19.89
C PRO A 178 20.66 -0.92 -20.60
N ASP A 179 20.64 -1.05 -21.92
CA ASP A 179 21.85 -0.89 -22.72
C ASP A 179 22.19 0.59 -22.88
N LEU A 180 23.24 1.01 -22.21
CA LEU A 180 23.78 2.37 -22.30
C LEU A 180 24.52 2.64 -23.62
N PHE A 181 24.72 1.60 -24.44
CA PHE A 181 25.52 1.65 -25.67
C PHE A 181 24.73 1.43 -26.97
N GLY A 182 23.41 1.28 -26.87
CA GLY A 182 22.51 1.26 -28.04
C GLY A 182 22.39 -0.08 -28.77
N THR A 183 22.70 -1.20 -28.11
CA THR A 183 22.58 -2.56 -28.69
C THR A 183 21.28 -3.29 -28.29
N GLY A 184 20.40 -2.63 -27.52
CA GLY A 184 19.16 -3.19 -26.93
C GLY A 184 19.35 -3.56 -25.45
N ALA A 185 18.24 -3.77 -24.73
CA ALA A 185 18.32 -4.17 -23.33
C ALA A 185 18.89 -5.60 -23.20
N ILE A 186 19.72 -5.81 -22.17
CA ILE A 186 20.16 -7.15 -21.79
C ILE A 186 19.16 -7.68 -20.78
N VAL A 187 18.52 -8.80 -21.12
CA VAL A 187 17.60 -9.52 -20.24
C VAL A 187 18.35 -10.65 -19.56
N VAL A 188 18.44 -10.62 -18.24
CA VAL A 188 19.08 -11.67 -17.44
C VAL A 188 18.02 -12.39 -16.64
N GLU A 189 17.88 -13.70 -16.89
CA GLU A 189 16.87 -14.56 -16.28
C GLU A 189 17.44 -15.44 -15.16
N GLY A 190 16.55 -15.99 -14.34
CA GLY A 190 16.95 -16.98 -13.33
C GLY A 190 17.68 -16.40 -12.12
N ILE A 191 17.47 -15.13 -11.80
CA ILE A 191 18.13 -14.45 -10.70
C ILE A 191 17.26 -14.54 -9.43
N PRO A 192 17.73 -15.19 -8.35
CA PRO A 192 16.94 -15.29 -7.11
C PRO A 192 16.56 -13.95 -6.47
N ASN A 193 17.39 -12.91 -6.65
CA ASN A 193 17.10 -11.57 -6.15
C ASN A 193 17.41 -10.52 -7.21
N THR A 194 16.38 -9.89 -7.74
CA THR A 194 16.46 -8.79 -8.72
C THR A 194 16.14 -7.43 -8.10
N ASP A 195 15.71 -7.37 -6.82
CA ASP A 195 15.29 -6.16 -6.10
C ASP A 195 16.29 -5.80 -4.99
N THR A 196 17.49 -5.42 -5.39
CA THR A 196 18.62 -5.19 -4.48
C THR A 196 18.72 -3.75 -3.94
N THR A 197 17.99 -2.82 -4.52
CA THR A 197 18.09 -1.39 -4.15
C THR A 197 16.79 -0.84 -3.58
N SER A 198 15.66 -1.01 -4.25
CA SER A 198 14.38 -0.41 -3.84
C SER A 198 13.66 -1.22 -2.75
N GLY A 199 13.31 -2.46 -3.04
CA GLY A 199 12.42 -3.29 -2.24
C GLY A 199 10.94 -3.08 -2.56
N HIS A 200 10.59 -2.18 -3.50
CA HIS A 200 9.21 -1.88 -3.85
C HIS A 200 8.55 -3.06 -4.57
N GLY A 201 9.21 -3.64 -5.58
CA GLY A 201 8.67 -4.79 -6.33
C GLY A 201 8.48 -6.03 -5.46
N THR A 202 9.37 -6.28 -4.50
CA THR A 202 9.22 -7.35 -3.49
C THR A 202 7.97 -7.13 -2.64
N HIS A 203 7.77 -5.90 -2.16
CA HIS A 203 6.63 -5.52 -1.33
C HIS A 203 5.30 -5.75 -2.07
N VAL A 204 5.16 -5.20 -3.28
CA VAL A 204 3.93 -5.33 -4.07
C VAL A 204 3.68 -6.76 -4.53
N SER A 205 4.72 -7.52 -4.85
CA SER A 205 4.61 -8.95 -5.21
C SER A 205 4.05 -9.78 -4.06
N SER A 206 4.49 -9.52 -2.83
CA SER A 206 3.98 -10.25 -1.67
C SER A 206 2.53 -9.89 -1.33
N ILE A 207 2.07 -8.66 -1.60
CA ILE A 207 0.65 -8.31 -1.50
C ILE A 207 -0.18 -9.12 -2.49
N ALA A 208 0.28 -9.25 -3.74
CA ALA A 208 -0.44 -10.01 -4.75
C ALA A 208 -0.55 -11.50 -4.41
N ALA A 209 0.56 -12.15 -4.01
CA ALA A 209 0.59 -13.60 -3.92
C ALA A 209 1.56 -14.20 -2.87
N GLY A 210 2.10 -13.42 -1.94
CA GLY A 210 3.01 -13.90 -0.89
C GLY A 210 2.38 -14.98 -0.01
N THR A 211 3.18 -15.97 0.39
CA THR A 211 2.71 -17.11 1.20
C THR A 211 2.55 -16.79 2.68
N GLY A 212 3.21 -15.74 3.18
CA GLY A 212 3.28 -15.42 4.61
C GLY A 212 4.16 -16.39 5.41
N ALA A 213 4.98 -17.21 4.76
CA ALA A 213 5.74 -18.31 5.40
C ALA A 213 6.72 -17.83 6.46
N ALA A 214 7.28 -16.62 6.32
CA ALA A 214 8.21 -16.05 7.31
C ALA A 214 7.61 -15.96 8.72
N LEU A 215 6.29 -15.78 8.85
CA LEU A 215 5.57 -15.70 10.11
C LEU A 215 4.28 -16.55 10.09
N ALA A 216 4.40 -17.83 9.75
CA ALA A 216 3.34 -18.84 9.84
C ALA A 216 2.00 -18.40 9.18
N GLY A 217 2.06 -17.65 8.11
CA GLY A 217 0.89 -17.20 7.35
C GLY A 217 0.25 -15.89 7.84
N LYS A 218 0.86 -15.17 8.78
CA LYS A 218 0.32 -13.92 9.32
C LYS A 218 0.13 -12.83 8.26
N TYR A 219 1.04 -12.76 7.29
CA TYR A 219 1.05 -11.72 6.25
C TYR A 219 0.91 -12.32 4.84
N ARG A 220 -0.06 -13.19 4.67
CA ARG A 220 -0.40 -13.76 3.35
C ARG A 220 -0.88 -12.69 2.39
N GLY A 221 -0.47 -12.79 1.12
CA GLY A 221 -1.02 -12.00 0.02
C GLY A 221 -2.43 -12.46 -0.38
N VAL A 222 -2.98 -11.84 -1.43
CA VAL A 222 -4.37 -12.09 -1.87
C VAL A 222 -4.53 -13.47 -2.53
N ALA A 223 -3.67 -13.81 -3.50
CA ALA A 223 -3.73 -15.06 -4.28
C ALA A 223 -2.60 -16.01 -3.85
N ILE A 224 -2.73 -16.59 -2.65
CA ILE A 224 -1.65 -17.39 -2.02
C ILE A 224 -1.21 -18.61 -2.83
N GLY A 225 -2.03 -19.13 -3.74
CA GLY A 225 -1.72 -20.25 -4.63
C GLY A 225 -1.25 -19.83 -6.02
N ALA A 226 -1.32 -18.55 -6.39
CA ALA A 226 -0.84 -18.05 -7.67
C ALA A 226 0.69 -18.07 -7.73
N ASN A 227 1.23 -18.26 -8.92
CA ASN A 227 2.65 -18.08 -9.18
C ASN A 227 2.98 -16.61 -9.44
N LEU A 228 4.24 -16.25 -9.24
CA LEU A 228 4.78 -14.94 -9.57
C LEU A 228 5.89 -15.06 -10.62
N VAL A 229 5.93 -14.06 -11.49
CA VAL A 229 7.06 -13.76 -12.35
C VAL A 229 7.52 -12.35 -12.05
N GLY A 230 8.76 -12.19 -11.59
CA GLY A 230 9.38 -10.89 -11.36
C GLY A 230 10.02 -10.35 -12.62
N VAL A 231 9.70 -9.12 -13.01
CA VAL A 231 10.36 -8.40 -14.09
C VAL A 231 10.94 -7.11 -13.54
N GLY A 232 12.20 -7.19 -13.13
CA GLY A 232 12.95 -6.06 -12.57
C GLY A 232 13.39 -5.10 -13.66
N ALA A 233 12.57 -4.09 -13.94
CA ALA A 233 12.77 -3.12 -15.00
C ALA A 233 13.61 -1.89 -14.58
N GLY A 234 14.20 -1.93 -13.39
CA GLY A 234 15.14 -0.94 -12.89
C GLY A 234 14.67 -0.21 -11.62
N GLU A 235 15.62 0.41 -10.92
CA GLU A 235 15.38 1.15 -9.68
C GLU A 235 14.69 2.49 -9.94
N LEU A 236 15.06 3.12 -11.06
CA LEU A 236 14.34 4.21 -11.71
C LEU A 236 13.72 3.61 -12.95
N LEU A 237 12.41 3.45 -12.94
CA LEU A 237 11.71 2.86 -14.06
C LEU A 237 11.62 3.88 -15.20
N PHE A 238 12.31 3.59 -16.30
CA PHE A 238 12.22 4.35 -17.54
C PHE A 238 11.26 3.69 -18.50
N VAL A 239 10.67 4.49 -19.40
CA VAL A 239 9.73 4.00 -20.43
C VAL A 239 10.30 2.82 -21.22
N LEU A 240 11.56 2.91 -21.67
CA LEU A 240 12.20 1.80 -22.42
C LEU A 240 12.29 0.51 -21.60
N SER A 241 12.70 0.59 -20.34
CA SER A 241 12.79 -0.61 -19.48
C SER A 241 11.43 -1.23 -19.18
N ALA A 242 10.38 -0.40 -19.05
CA ALA A 242 9.02 -0.89 -18.89
C ALA A 242 8.51 -1.56 -20.17
N LEU A 243 8.81 -1.01 -21.34
CA LEU A 243 8.48 -1.60 -22.63
C LEU A 243 9.17 -2.96 -22.85
N GLU A 244 10.46 -3.08 -22.52
CA GLU A 244 11.18 -4.34 -22.51
C GLU A 244 10.54 -5.36 -21.55
N GLY A 245 10.01 -4.87 -20.42
CA GLY A 245 9.25 -5.70 -19.48
C GLY A 245 7.96 -6.24 -20.09
N PHE A 246 7.18 -5.40 -20.75
CA PHE A 246 5.97 -5.81 -21.48
C PHE A 246 6.29 -6.78 -22.61
N ASP A 247 7.33 -6.49 -23.39
CA ASP A 247 7.75 -7.33 -24.52
C ASP A 247 8.17 -8.73 -24.04
N TRP A 248 8.99 -8.80 -22.98
CA TRP A 248 9.38 -10.06 -22.36
C TRP A 248 8.18 -10.86 -21.85
N VAL A 249 7.23 -10.20 -21.15
CA VAL A 249 6.01 -10.84 -20.66
C VAL A 249 5.18 -11.40 -21.82
N LEU A 250 4.97 -10.62 -22.86
CA LEU A 250 4.21 -11.04 -24.06
C LEU A 250 4.84 -12.24 -24.75
N GLN A 251 6.17 -12.28 -24.88
CA GLN A 251 6.89 -13.39 -25.47
C GLN A 251 6.77 -14.67 -24.62
N ASN A 252 6.81 -14.54 -23.31
CA ASN A 252 6.93 -15.66 -22.37
C ASN A 252 5.61 -16.06 -21.68
N ARG A 253 4.48 -15.35 -21.97
CA ARG A 253 3.20 -15.57 -21.30
C ARG A 253 2.70 -17.01 -21.34
N GLY A 254 2.88 -17.67 -22.48
CA GLY A 254 2.48 -19.07 -22.66
C GLY A 254 3.35 -20.04 -21.86
N GLN A 255 4.66 -19.80 -21.81
CA GLN A 255 5.61 -20.65 -21.09
C GLN A 255 5.36 -20.64 -19.57
N TYR A 256 5.08 -19.48 -19.01
CA TYR A 256 4.90 -19.32 -17.57
C TYR A 256 3.43 -19.21 -17.14
N GLY A 257 2.47 -19.34 -18.05
CA GLY A 257 1.05 -19.25 -17.75
C GLY A 257 0.63 -17.88 -17.22
N ILE A 258 1.27 -16.79 -17.70
CA ILE A 258 0.98 -15.43 -17.24
C ILE A 258 -0.41 -15.02 -17.72
N ARG A 259 -1.25 -14.56 -16.82
CA ARG A 259 -2.60 -14.08 -17.08
C ARG A 259 -2.85 -12.66 -16.56
N VAL A 260 -2.03 -12.17 -15.65
CA VAL A 260 -2.15 -10.85 -15.02
C VAL A 260 -0.81 -10.13 -15.08
N ILE A 261 -0.82 -8.84 -15.43
CA ILE A 261 0.34 -7.93 -15.32
C ILE A 261 0.01 -6.87 -14.27
N SER A 262 0.83 -6.77 -13.24
CA SER A 262 0.71 -5.80 -12.14
C SER A 262 1.75 -4.71 -12.29
N ASN A 263 1.29 -3.44 -12.41
CA ASN A 263 2.12 -2.26 -12.64
C ASN A 263 1.86 -1.22 -11.55
N SER A 264 2.70 -1.23 -10.51
CA SER A 264 2.57 -0.32 -9.37
C SER A 264 3.37 0.98 -9.55
N TRP A 265 3.35 1.55 -10.76
CA TRP A 265 4.10 2.72 -11.17
C TRP A 265 3.33 3.56 -12.20
N GLY A 266 3.85 4.73 -12.53
CA GLY A 266 3.27 5.62 -13.51
C GLY A 266 4.01 6.94 -13.64
N THR A 267 3.36 7.89 -14.29
CA THR A 267 3.85 9.25 -14.48
C THR A 267 2.71 10.27 -14.36
N THR A 268 3.00 11.52 -14.59
CA THR A 268 2.02 12.60 -14.72
C THR A 268 1.85 12.99 -16.18
N GLY A 269 0.68 13.49 -16.55
CA GLY A 269 0.37 13.93 -17.91
C GLY A 269 -1.02 13.50 -18.35
N SER A 270 -1.37 13.80 -19.60
CA SER A 270 -2.65 13.41 -20.18
C SER A 270 -2.54 12.07 -20.89
N PHE A 271 -3.63 11.32 -20.89
CA PHE A 271 -3.74 10.07 -21.63
C PHE A 271 -3.60 10.29 -23.14
N SER A 272 -2.84 9.42 -23.78
CA SER A 272 -2.81 9.24 -25.23
C SER A 272 -2.78 7.75 -25.54
N ALA A 273 -3.66 7.30 -26.43
CA ALA A 273 -3.65 5.90 -26.90
C ALA A 273 -2.36 5.54 -27.64
N ASP A 274 -1.69 6.55 -28.23
CA ASP A 274 -0.43 6.37 -28.98
C ASP A 274 0.82 6.46 -28.08
N ASP A 275 0.66 6.68 -26.76
CA ASP A 275 1.80 6.58 -25.83
C ASP A 275 2.35 5.16 -25.85
N PRO A 276 3.68 4.96 -25.95
CA PRO A 276 4.28 3.64 -26.05
C PRO A 276 3.85 2.64 -24.95
N ILE A 277 3.69 3.09 -23.71
CA ILE A 277 3.21 2.24 -22.61
C ILE A 277 1.74 1.85 -22.82
N ASN A 278 0.91 2.77 -23.30
CA ASN A 278 -0.50 2.49 -23.59
C ASN A 278 -0.61 1.51 -24.77
N VAL A 279 0.20 1.65 -25.80
CA VAL A 279 0.30 0.68 -26.91
C VAL A 279 0.71 -0.69 -26.41
N ALA A 280 1.73 -0.78 -25.55
CA ALA A 280 2.19 -2.06 -24.99
C ALA A 280 1.13 -2.70 -24.06
N SER A 281 0.46 -1.92 -23.23
CA SER A 281 -0.62 -2.40 -22.38
C SER A 281 -1.83 -2.87 -23.17
N GLN A 282 -2.16 -2.21 -24.30
CA GLN A 282 -3.21 -2.65 -25.21
C GLN A 282 -2.84 -3.99 -25.86
N ALA A 283 -1.61 -4.13 -26.35
CA ALA A 283 -1.15 -5.38 -26.93
C ALA A 283 -1.21 -6.56 -25.91
N ALA A 284 -0.94 -6.28 -24.63
CA ALA A 284 -1.08 -7.26 -23.57
C ALA A 284 -2.55 -7.63 -23.32
N HIS A 285 -3.44 -6.65 -23.24
CA HIS A 285 -4.89 -6.84 -23.14
C HIS A 285 -5.43 -7.68 -24.32
N ASP A 286 -5.07 -7.33 -25.55
CA ASP A 286 -5.52 -8.02 -26.77
C ASP A 286 -4.97 -9.45 -26.83
N ALA A 287 -3.84 -9.73 -26.16
CA ALA A 287 -3.29 -11.06 -25.97
C ALA A 287 -3.99 -11.85 -24.83
N GLY A 288 -5.04 -11.31 -24.21
CA GLY A 288 -5.84 -11.93 -23.15
C GLY A 288 -5.27 -11.78 -21.74
N LEU A 289 -4.37 -10.82 -21.50
CA LEU A 289 -3.79 -10.54 -20.19
C LEU A 289 -4.55 -9.42 -19.49
N VAL A 290 -4.89 -9.62 -18.20
CA VAL A 290 -5.43 -8.56 -17.35
C VAL A 290 -4.30 -7.61 -16.97
N VAL A 291 -4.41 -6.34 -17.35
CA VAL A 291 -3.40 -5.32 -17.05
C VAL A 291 -3.91 -4.38 -15.96
N VAL A 292 -3.19 -4.28 -14.86
CA VAL A 292 -3.56 -3.47 -13.69
C VAL A 292 -2.53 -2.39 -13.47
N PHE A 293 -2.97 -1.14 -13.29
CA PHE A 293 -2.13 0.02 -13.02
C PHE A 293 -2.55 0.79 -11.77
N ALA A 294 -1.56 1.34 -11.07
CA ALA A 294 -1.77 2.29 -9.99
C ALA A 294 -2.31 3.62 -10.50
N ALA A 295 -3.32 4.18 -9.81
CA ALA A 295 -3.92 5.46 -10.17
C ALA A 295 -2.97 6.66 -10.03
N GLY A 296 -1.93 6.55 -9.20
CA GLY A 296 -1.01 7.63 -8.86
C GLY A 296 -1.25 8.19 -7.46
N ASN A 297 -0.27 8.97 -6.96
CA ASN A 297 -0.26 9.49 -5.59
C ASN A 297 -0.22 11.04 -5.55
N ALA A 298 -0.87 11.70 -6.51
CA ALA A 298 -0.88 13.16 -6.66
C ALA A 298 -2.22 13.81 -6.23
N GLY A 299 -3.08 13.07 -5.48
CA GLY A 299 -4.31 13.62 -4.88
C GLY A 299 -4.03 14.69 -3.82
N PRO A 300 -5.05 15.34 -3.28
CA PRO A 300 -6.50 15.09 -3.50
C PRO A 300 -7.12 15.91 -4.65
N THR A 301 -6.35 16.65 -5.43
CA THR A 301 -6.87 17.43 -6.55
C THR A 301 -7.34 16.54 -7.70
N THR A 302 -8.27 17.06 -8.52
CA THR A 302 -8.76 16.41 -9.73
C THR A 302 -7.73 16.46 -10.86
N ASP A 303 -7.92 15.62 -11.89
CA ASP A 303 -7.06 15.51 -13.06
C ASP A 303 -5.60 15.20 -12.72
N THR A 304 -5.43 14.21 -11.84
CA THR A 304 -4.10 13.78 -11.35
C THR A 304 -3.81 12.31 -11.61
N LEU A 305 -4.70 11.61 -12.34
CA LEU A 305 -4.50 10.20 -12.67
C LEU A 305 -3.22 9.96 -13.47
N ASN A 306 -2.58 8.88 -13.17
CA ASN A 306 -1.56 8.28 -14.00
C ASN A 306 -2.11 8.04 -15.44
N PRO A 307 -1.54 8.61 -16.50
CA PRO A 307 -2.08 8.48 -17.84
C PRO A 307 -2.13 7.04 -18.36
N TYR A 308 -1.30 6.14 -17.80
CA TYR A 308 -1.31 4.72 -18.15
C TYR A 308 -2.49 3.96 -17.56
N CYS A 309 -3.08 4.46 -16.48
CA CYS A 309 -4.25 3.84 -15.87
C CYS A 309 -5.59 4.34 -16.44
N VAL A 310 -5.57 5.44 -17.23
CA VAL A 310 -6.76 5.99 -17.86
C VAL A 310 -7.22 5.15 -19.07
N ALA A 311 -6.31 4.39 -19.67
CA ALA A 311 -6.62 3.55 -20.83
C ALA A 311 -7.83 2.62 -20.56
N PRO A 312 -8.83 2.55 -21.45
CA PRO A 312 -10.09 1.82 -21.19
C PRO A 312 -9.89 0.30 -21.05
N TRP A 313 -8.80 -0.25 -21.59
CA TRP A 313 -8.46 -1.67 -21.55
C TRP A 313 -7.66 -2.10 -20.32
N VAL A 314 -7.34 -1.19 -19.40
CA VAL A 314 -6.65 -1.53 -18.15
C VAL A 314 -7.56 -1.35 -16.93
N ILE A 315 -7.14 -1.87 -15.80
CA ILE A 315 -7.79 -1.67 -14.50
C ILE A 315 -6.99 -0.63 -13.73
N CYS A 316 -7.61 0.53 -13.46
CA CYS A 316 -7.02 1.64 -12.71
C CYS A 316 -7.39 1.54 -11.23
N VAL A 317 -6.39 1.50 -10.34
CA VAL A 317 -6.62 1.23 -8.91
C VAL A 317 -6.29 2.42 -8.04
N ALA A 318 -7.32 2.99 -7.39
CA ALA A 318 -7.20 4.00 -6.34
C ALA A 318 -6.86 3.38 -4.98
N ALA A 319 -6.30 4.18 -4.06
CA ALA A 319 -5.91 3.74 -2.73
C ALA A 319 -6.94 4.15 -1.68
N GLY A 320 -7.49 3.17 -0.95
CA GLY A 320 -8.36 3.37 0.20
C GLY A 320 -7.70 2.98 1.52
N ALA A 321 -8.26 3.48 2.62
CA ALA A 321 -7.89 3.08 3.96
C ALA A 321 -8.43 1.68 4.30
N LYS A 322 -7.90 1.07 5.35
CA LYS A 322 -8.32 -0.28 5.82
C LYS A 322 -9.63 -0.29 6.62
N ASP A 323 -10.40 0.76 6.53
CA ASP A 323 -11.79 0.81 7.02
C ASP A 323 -12.81 0.42 5.93
N GLY A 324 -12.36 0.30 4.67
CA GLY A 324 -13.22 -0.06 3.53
C GLY A 324 -14.13 1.06 3.03
N THR A 325 -14.00 2.28 3.58
CA THR A 325 -14.92 3.40 3.34
C THR A 325 -14.24 4.72 3.00
N THR A 326 -12.98 4.90 3.39
CA THR A 326 -12.24 6.17 3.23
C THR A 326 -11.26 6.08 2.08
N LEU A 327 -11.32 7.04 1.15
CA LEU A 327 -10.29 7.24 0.12
C LEU A 327 -9.06 7.92 0.74
N ALA A 328 -7.87 7.46 0.38
CA ALA A 328 -6.64 8.12 0.82
C ALA A 328 -6.48 9.50 0.16
N ASP A 329 -6.08 10.52 0.93
CA ASP A 329 -5.93 11.89 0.42
C ASP A 329 -4.91 11.97 -0.73
N PHE A 330 -3.85 11.17 -0.66
CA PHE A 330 -2.84 11.11 -1.72
C PHE A 330 -3.30 10.40 -2.99
N SER A 331 -4.38 9.60 -2.95
CA SER A 331 -4.84 8.88 -4.13
C SER A 331 -5.22 9.85 -5.24
N SER A 332 -4.63 9.68 -6.42
CA SER A 332 -4.96 10.45 -7.61
C SER A 332 -6.43 10.30 -7.98
N ARG A 333 -7.01 11.37 -8.52
CA ARG A 333 -8.42 11.47 -8.90
C ARG A 333 -8.56 11.87 -10.36
N GLY A 334 -9.65 11.42 -10.96
CA GLY A 334 -9.99 11.75 -12.33
C GLY A 334 -10.62 13.13 -12.52
N ILE A 335 -11.43 13.25 -13.55
CA ILE A 335 -12.11 14.49 -13.92
C ILE A 335 -13.61 14.35 -13.67
N PRO A 336 -14.23 15.26 -12.90
CA PRO A 336 -15.67 15.22 -12.65
C PRO A 336 -16.51 15.20 -13.94
N GLY A 337 -17.35 14.16 -14.09
CA GLY A 337 -18.24 14.02 -15.24
C GLY A 337 -17.59 13.49 -16.52
N ASP A 338 -16.30 13.20 -16.51
CA ASP A 338 -15.63 12.54 -17.63
C ASP A 338 -15.86 11.03 -17.58
N ALA A 339 -16.14 10.41 -18.72
CA ALA A 339 -16.46 8.99 -18.83
C ALA A 339 -15.21 8.10 -18.87
N LEU A 340 -14.03 8.65 -19.09
CA LEU A 340 -12.77 7.93 -19.20
C LEU A 340 -11.84 8.20 -18.00
N TYR A 341 -11.76 9.46 -17.57
CA TYR A 341 -10.85 9.89 -16.52
C TYR A 341 -11.41 9.59 -15.12
N HIS A 342 -11.44 8.32 -14.75
CA HIS A 342 -11.78 7.87 -13.40
C HIS A 342 -11.02 6.58 -13.05
N PRO A 343 -10.76 6.28 -11.78
CA PRO A 343 -10.31 4.95 -11.38
C PRO A 343 -11.35 3.90 -11.76
N THR A 344 -10.93 2.66 -11.95
CA THR A 344 -11.86 1.53 -12.09
C THR A 344 -12.43 1.13 -10.71
N ILE A 345 -11.54 1.06 -9.71
CA ILE A 345 -11.87 0.53 -8.39
C ILE A 345 -10.91 1.09 -7.33
N THR A 346 -11.33 1.12 -6.08
CA THR A 346 -10.49 1.43 -4.91
C THR A 346 -10.12 0.15 -4.16
N ALA A 347 -8.86 0.02 -3.71
CA ALA A 347 -8.41 -1.12 -2.92
C ALA A 347 -7.52 -0.67 -1.75
N PRO A 348 -7.25 -1.53 -0.74
CA PRO A 348 -6.42 -1.16 0.40
C PRO A 348 -5.05 -0.66 -0.01
N GLY A 349 -4.71 0.61 0.31
CA GLY A 349 -3.44 1.24 -0.06
C GLY A 349 -2.77 2.03 1.07
N VAL A 350 -3.34 2.05 2.27
CA VAL A 350 -2.82 2.84 3.40
C VAL A 350 -2.25 1.91 4.48
N ASN A 351 -0.99 2.15 4.86
CA ASN A 351 -0.29 1.41 5.91
C ASN A 351 -0.34 -0.12 5.68
N ILE A 352 0.05 -0.57 4.51
CA ILE A 352 0.10 -1.97 4.12
C ILE A 352 1.45 -2.56 4.52
N ALA A 353 1.43 -3.60 5.35
CA ALA A 353 2.63 -4.35 5.73
C ALA A 353 2.80 -5.54 4.77
N ALA A 354 3.93 -5.67 4.11
CA ALA A 354 4.24 -6.73 3.16
C ALA A 354 5.73 -7.06 3.18
N ALA A 355 6.16 -8.08 2.44
CA ALA A 355 7.53 -8.57 2.48
C ALA A 355 8.56 -7.45 2.27
N ARG A 356 9.60 -7.49 3.09
CA ARG A 356 10.76 -6.61 3.04
C ARG A 356 11.85 -7.26 2.21
N ALA A 357 12.31 -6.61 1.14
CA ALA A 357 13.51 -7.05 0.45
C ALA A 357 14.72 -6.97 1.40
N THR A 358 15.39 -8.09 1.61
CA THR A 358 16.48 -8.21 2.59
C THR A 358 17.68 -7.33 2.25
N THR A 359 17.90 -7.10 0.96
CA THR A 359 19.00 -6.29 0.43
C THR A 359 18.54 -4.92 -0.12
N GLY A 360 17.24 -4.62 -0.11
CA GLY A 360 16.69 -3.38 -0.64
C GLY A 360 17.13 -2.17 0.19
N ILE A 361 18.01 -1.33 -0.34
CA ILE A 361 18.59 -0.20 0.39
C ILE A 361 17.49 0.78 0.82
N VAL A 362 16.59 1.17 -0.09
CA VAL A 362 15.55 2.17 0.17
C VAL A 362 14.57 1.71 1.23
N ILE A 363 14.02 0.50 1.09
CA ILE A 363 13.03 -0.01 2.04
C ILE A 363 13.63 -0.19 3.45
N ASN A 364 14.92 -0.50 3.54
CA ASN A 364 15.63 -0.69 4.80
C ASN A 364 16.00 0.62 5.51
N THR A 365 15.93 1.79 4.84
CA THR A 365 16.06 3.09 5.53
C THR A 365 14.93 3.35 6.53
N PHE A 366 13.78 2.72 6.34
CA PHE A 366 12.61 2.84 7.23
C PHE A 366 12.55 1.75 8.32
N PHE A 367 13.58 0.89 8.43
CA PHE A 367 13.56 -0.24 9.36
C PHE A 367 13.25 0.16 10.82
N ALA A 368 13.84 1.25 11.31
CA ALA A 368 13.60 1.73 12.68
C ALA A 368 12.14 2.16 12.90
N VAL A 369 11.49 2.74 11.89
CA VAL A 369 10.07 3.11 11.91
C VAL A 369 9.20 1.85 11.89
N ASP A 370 9.55 0.89 11.05
CA ASP A 370 8.81 -0.37 10.95
C ASP A 370 8.98 -1.22 12.22
N LEU A 371 10.13 -1.16 12.89
CA LEU A 371 10.32 -1.82 14.18
C LEU A 371 9.35 -1.28 15.25
N VAL A 372 9.07 0.02 15.24
CA VAL A 372 8.06 0.63 16.11
C VAL A 372 6.64 0.16 15.73
N ARG A 373 6.38 -0.03 14.43
CA ARG A 373 5.06 -0.37 13.89
C ARG A 373 4.74 -1.87 13.98
N LEU A 374 5.72 -2.71 13.71
CA LEU A 374 5.57 -4.16 13.54
C LEU A 374 6.26 -4.98 14.63
N GLY A 375 7.05 -4.34 15.51
CA GLY A 375 7.90 -5.05 16.46
C GLY A 375 8.91 -5.94 15.72
N THR A 376 9.14 -7.15 16.22
CA THR A 376 10.08 -8.13 15.64
C THR A 376 9.71 -8.56 14.21
N ASP A 377 8.45 -8.40 13.80
CA ASP A 377 8.00 -8.74 12.45
C ASP A 377 8.67 -7.86 11.38
N ALA A 378 9.17 -6.66 11.76
CA ALA A 378 9.89 -5.75 10.88
C ALA A 378 11.14 -6.35 10.23
N VAL A 379 11.68 -7.44 10.77
CA VAL A 379 12.79 -8.18 10.14
C VAL A 379 12.39 -8.70 8.76
N TRP A 380 11.15 -9.14 8.61
CA TRP A 380 10.63 -9.73 7.37
C TRP A 380 9.67 -8.83 6.63
N TYR A 381 9.08 -7.83 7.28
CA TYR A 381 8.01 -7.00 6.69
C TYR A 381 8.29 -5.52 6.83
N ALA A 382 7.82 -4.76 5.87
CA ALA A 382 7.85 -3.29 5.85
C ALA A 382 6.44 -2.74 5.68
N VAL A 383 6.21 -1.50 6.14
CA VAL A 383 4.92 -0.81 5.98
C VAL A 383 5.03 0.30 4.95
N ALA A 384 4.18 0.25 3.94
CA ALA A 384 4.11 1.30 2.92
C ALA A 384 2.66 1.75 2.65
N SER A 385 2.53 2.96 2.09
CA SER A 385 1.25 3.50 1.62
C SER A 385 1.41 4.03 0.19
N GLY A 386 0.39 3.81 -0.63
CA GLY A 386 0.38 4.23 -2.03
C GLY A 386 -0.67 3.48 -2.83
N THR A 387 -1.05 4.02 -3.96
CA THR A 387 -1.81 3.27 -4.98
C THR A 387 -1.01 2.06 -5.48
N SER A 388 0.32 2.10 -5.34
CA SER A 388 1.21 0.95 -5.54
C SER A 388 0.89 -0.24 -4.65
N MET A 389 0.40 -0.04 -3.42
CA MET A 389 -0.01 -1.10 -2.50
C MET A 389 -1.44 -1.56 -2.76
N ALA A 390 -2.28 -0.69 -3.31
CA ALA A 390 -3.65 -1.03 -3.70
C ALA A 390 -3.69 -1.93 -4.96
N THR A 391 -2.88 -1.62 -5.95
CA THR A 391 -2.79 -2.34 -7.24
C THR A 391 -2.63 -3.86 -7.09
N PRO A 392 -1.69 -4.40 -6.30
CA PRO A 392 -1.51 -5.83 -6.16
C PRO A 392 -2.67 -6.55 -5.45
N HIS A 393 -3.50 -5.86 -4.65
CA HIS A 393 -4.73 -6.45 -4.13
C HIS A 393 -5.70 -6.79 -5.27
N VAL A 394 -5.82 -5.91 -6.26
CA VAL A 394 -6.64 -6.14 -7.45
C VAL A 394 -6.02 -7.19 -8.36
N SER A 395 -4.70 -7.16 -8.56
CA SER A 395 -3.98 -8.16 -9.36
C SER A 395 -4.12 -9.57 -8.77
N GLY A 396 -4.04 -9.70 -7.44
CA GLY A 396 -4.29 -10.97 -6.75
C GLY A 396 -5.74 -11.41 -6.87
N THR A 397 -6.72 -10.49 -6.74
CA THR A 397 -8.14 -10.80 -6.93
C THR A 397 -8.41 -11.28 -8.36
N ALA A 398 -7.83 -10.64 -9.37
CA ALA A 398 -7.93 -11.11 -10.75
C ALA A 398 -7.37 -12.54 -10.93
N ALA A 399 -6.29 -12.88 -10.23
CA ALA A 399 -5.76 -14.25 -10.25
C ALA A 399 -6.72 -15.26 -9.58
N LEU A 400 -7.40 -14.89 -8.49
CA LEU A 400 -8.45 -15.73 -7.88
C LEU A 400 -9.63 -15.94 -8.84
N MET A 401 -10.07 -14.88 -9.52
CA MET A 401 -11.17 -14.95 -10.51
C MET A 401 -10.81 -15.84 -11.69
N LEU A 402 -9.57 -15.79 -12.16
CA LEU A 402 -9.08 -16.57 -13.28
C LEU A 402 -8.84 -18.06 -12.92
N GLU A 403 -8.60 -18.41 -11.65
CA GLU A 403 -8.69 -19.79 -11.18
C GLU A 403 -10.13 -20.25 -11.17
N ALA A 404 -11.05 -19.42 -10.66
CA ALA A 404 -12.49 -19.72 -10.60
C ALA A 404 -13.09 -19.93 -12.00
N ASN A 405 -12.68 -19.10 -12.96
CA ASN A 405 -13.13 -19.16 -14.35
C ASN A 405 -11.99 -18.80 -15.31
N PRO A 406 -11.24 -19.81 -15.81
CA PRO A 406 -10.14 -19.60 -16.73
C PRO A 406 -10.52 -18.98 -18.07
N GLY A 407 -11.80 -19.05 -18.43
CA GLY A 407 -12.35 -18.51 -19.68
C GLY A 407 -12.63 -17.00 -19.68
N LEU A 408 -12.50 -16.32 -18.54
CA LEU A 408 -12.73 -14.88 -18.46
C LEU A 408 -11.73 -14.10 -19.33
N THR A 409 -12.28 -13.17 -20.10
CA THR A 409 -11.50 -12.13 -20.79
C THR A 409 -11.09 -11.02 -19.82
N PRO A 410 -10.08 -10.19 -20.16
CA PRO A 410 -9.70 -9.03 -19.36
C PRO A 410 -10.87 -8.06 -19.09
N ASP A 411 -11.71 -7.81 -20.10
CA ASP A 411 -12.89 -6.95 -19.96
C ASP A 411 -13.93 -7.54 -19.01
N GLN A 412 -14.15 -8.87 -19.05
CA GLN A 412 -15.03 -9.54 -18.13
C GLN A 412 -14.52 -9.49 -16.69
N VAL A 413 -13.21 -9.65 -16.49
CA VAL A 413 -12.59 -9.48 -15.16
C VAL A 413 -12.82 -8.06 -14.66
N LYS A 414 -12.57 -7.03 -15.48
CA LYS A 414 -12.81 -5.63 -15.13
C LYS A 414 -14.29 -5.39 -14.76
N ALA A 415 -15.23 -5.82 -15.60
CA ALA A 415 -16.65 -5.64 -15.36
C ALA A 415 -17.14 -6.34 -14.09
N LEU A 416 -16.63 -7.54 -13.78
CA LEU A 416 -16.97 -8.25 -12.55
C LEU A 416 -16.38 -7.57 -11.30
N LEU A 417 -15.17 -7.03 -11.38
CA LEU A 417 -14.60 -6.22 -10.30
C LEU A 417 -15.44 -4.97 -10.01
N GLU A 418 -15.89 -4.28 -11.07
CA GLU A 418 -16.74 -3.10 -10.94
C GLU A 418 -18.11 -3.45 -10.36
N SER A 419 -18.77 -4.50 -10.87
CA SER A 419 -20.14 -4.88 -10.43
C SER A 419 -20.18 -5.45 -9.01
N SER A 420 -19.08 -6.02 -8.52
CA SER A 420 -18.97 -6.58 -7.18
C SER A 420 -18.42 -5.59 -6.14
N ALA A 421 -17.97 -4.40 -6.57
CA ALA A 421 -17.39 -3.41 -5.67
C ALA A 421 -18.38 -2.94 -4.59
N THR A 422 -17.89 -2.77 -3.37
CA THR A 422 -18.67 -2.18 -2.28
C THR A 422 -18.77 -0.66 -2.48
N PRO A 423 -19.95 -0.06 -2.61
CA PRO A 423 -20.10 1.37 -2.80
C PRO A 423 -19.46 2.19 -1.67
N MET A 424 -18.73 3.25 -2.02
CA MET A 424 -18.12 4.18 -1.06
C MET A 424 -18.96 5.44 -0.97
N SER A 425 -19.78 5.55 0.08
CA SER A 425 -20.69 6.69 0.29
C SER A 425 -19.91 8.00 0.45
N GLY A 426 -20.38 9.06 -0.21
CA GLY A 426 -19.79 10.41 -0.13
C GLY A 426 -18.69 10.66 -1.15
N TYR A 427 -18.33 9.69 -1.98
CA TYR A 427 -17.36 9.82 -3.08
C TYR A 427 -18.04 9.68 -4.44
N ALA A 428 -17.49 10.36 -5.43
CA ALA A 428 -17.95 10.29 -6.81
C ALA A 428 -17.11 9.28 -7.63
N LEU A 429 -17.62 8.88 -8.79
CA LEU A 429 -16.97 7.94 -9.70
C LEU A 429 -15.52 8.34 -10.03
N TYR A 430 -15.28 9.63 -10.32
CA TYR A 430 -13.94 10.14 -10.66
C TYR A 430 -12.93 10.03 -9.50
N GLU A 431 -13.37 9.77 -8.27
CA GLU A 431 -12.52 9.64 -7.09
C GLU A 431 -12.21 8.17 -6.77
N VAL A 432 -13.22 7.30 -6.75
CA VAL A 432 -13.13 5.95 -6.22
C VAL A 432 -13.45 4.84 -7.22
N GLY A 433 -13.85 5.19 -8.44
CA GLY A 433 -14.37 4.22 -9.41
C GLY A 433 -15.70 3.62 -8.97
N ALA A 434 -15.91 2.34 -9.23
CA ALA A 434 -17.12 1.62 -8.84
C ALA A 434 -17.29 1.45 -7.32
N GLY A 435 -16.22 1.61 -6.55
CA GLY A 435 -16.24 1.47 -5.09
C GLY A 435 -15.03 0.72 -4.55
N TYR A 436 -15.17 0.17 -3.35
CA TYR A 436 -14.12 -0.57 -2.67
C TYR A 436 -14.09 -2.05 -3.10
N LEU A 437 -12.91 -2.60 -3.36
CA LEU A 437 -12.69 -3.98 -3.79
C LEU A 437 -13.35 -5.00 -2.84
N ASN A 438 -14.14 -5.90 -3.42
CA ASN A 438 -14.72 -7.06 -2.75
C ASN A 438 -14.32 -8.32 -3.52
N ALA A 439 -13.25 -8.95 -3.09
CA ALA A 439 -12.70 -10.12 -3.76
C ALA A 439 -13.62 -11.35 -3.65
N TYR A 440 -14.36 -11.48 -2.53
CA TYR A 440 -15.26 -12.60 -2.34
C TYR A 440 -16.42 -12.58 -3.34
N ASP A 441 -17.08 -11.43 -3.48
CA ASP A 441 -18.19 -11.28 -4.42
C ASP A 441 -17.72 -11.34 -5.88
N ALA A 442 -16.55 -10.78 -6.20
CA ALA A 442 -15.97 -10.86 -7.55
C ALA A 442 -15.71 -12.31 -7.97
N VAL A 443 -15.12 -13.12 -7.08
CA VAL A 443 -14.85 -14.55 -7.35
C VAL A 443 -16.15 -15.35 -7.40
N THR A 444 -17.12 -15.05 -6.53
CA THR A 444 -18.44 -15.72 -6.55
C THR A 444 -19.16 -15.47 -7.87
N GLN A 445 -19.12 -14.23 -8.39
CA GLN A 445 -19.70 -13.91 -9.69
C GLN A 445 -18.93 -14.57 -10.84
N ALA A 446 -17.58 -14.66 -10.76
CA ALA A 446 -16.78 -15.40 -11.74
C ALA A 446 -17.14 -16.89 -11.82
N LEU A 447 -17.40 -17.53 -10.68
CA LEU A 447 -17.89 -18.92 -10.61
C LEU A 447 -19.27 -19.09 -11.24
N ALA A 448 -20.20 -18.16 -10.98
CA ALA A 448 -21.56 -18.22 -11.50
C ALA A 448 -21.60 -18.13 -13.04
N GLY A 449 -20.68 -17.39 -13.66
CA GLY A 449 -20.50 -17.33 -15.11
C GLY A 449 -20.03 -18.64 -15.76
N ASN A 450 -19.59 -19.62 -14.96
CA ASN A 450 -19.23 -20.98 -15.42
C ASN A 450 -20.41 -21.97 -15.35
N SER A 451 -21.58 -21.57 -14.84
CA SER A 451 -22.77 -22.45 -14.86
C SER A 451 -23.23 -22.63 -16.29
N PRO A 452 -23.44 -23.88 -16.78
CA PRO A 452 -23.79 -24.19 -18.16
C PRO A 452 -25.17 -23.63 -18.54
#